data_11948de64cb81f07e7721832e752526a
#
_entry.id   11948de64cb81f07e7721832e752526a
#
_cell.length_a   1.000
_cell.length_b   1.000
_cell.length_c   1.000
_cell.angle_alpha   90.00
_cell.angle_beta   90.00
_cell.angle_gamma   90.00
#
_symmetry.space_group_name_H-M   'P 1'
#
loop_
_entity.id
_entity.type
_entity.pdbx_description
1 polymer ?
#
loop_
_entity_poly.entity_id
_entity_poly.type
_entity_poly.pdbx_seq_one_letter_code
_entity_poly.pdbx_strand_id
1 'polypeptide(L)'
;EGYVAIVPDLYSRLGHALPTDAGEAGKLMNTLKQEDGLTDLNATVAYLKSVPEVDATRIGVTGFCMGGSYALMLPCVNSEVKAAVPFYGQVPNPDIPIQKLACPVLYLYGEDDGWITKADVQRLAAALKKYDKAGEIKTYPGAPHAFFRDTDPSVFRPDAAKDAWARTKAFFKQHLG
;
A
#
# COMPACT_ATOMS: atom_id res chain seq x y z
N GLU A 1 11.13 -7.95 -13.05
CA GLU A 1 11.45 -6.54 -12.87
C GLU A 1 12.78 -6.35 -12.08
N GLY A 2 13.43 -7.46 -11.66
CA GLY A 2 14.73 -7.39 -10.96
C GLY A 2 14.65 -7.18 -9.45
N TYR A 3 13.47 -7.32 -8.85
CA TYR A 3 13.26 -7.23 -7.40
C TYR A 3 13.04 -8.62 -6.78
N VAL A 4 13.52 -8.81 -5.57
CA VAL A 4 13.05 -9.88 -4.67
C VAL A 4 11.73 -9.40 -4.08
N ALA A 5 10.68 -10.21 -4.16
CA ALA A 5 9.36 -9.88 -3.62
C ALA A 5 8.94 -10.88 -2.55
N ILE A 6 8.37 -10.39 -1.46
CA ILE A 6 7.75 -11.18 -0.41
C ILE A 6 6.32 -10.71 -0.18
N VAL A 7 5.41 -11.64 -0.02
CA VAL A 7 4.01 -11.38 0.32
C VAL A 7 3.72 -12.07 1.65
N PRO A 8 3.62 -11.32 2.76
CA PRO A 8 3.33 -11.91 4.06
C PRO A 8 1.86 -12.32 4.16
N ASP A 9 1.58 -13.46 4.79
CA ASP A 9 0.25 -13.85 5.19
C ASP A 9 -0.16 -13.14 6.49
N LEU A 10 -0.90 -12.03 6.34
CA LEU A 10 -1.38 -11.24 7.47
C LEU A 10 -2.46 -11.95 8.29
N TYR A 11 -3.03 -13.05 7.77
CA TYR A 11 -4.01 -13.87 8.50
C TYR A 11 -3.38 -15.07 9.21
N SER A 12 -2.06 -15.21 9.20
CA SER A 12 -1.34 -16.28 9.90
C SER A 12 -1.72 -16.40 11.37
N ARG A 13 -1.91 -15.26 12.07
CA ARG A 13 -2.39 -15.21 13.47
C ARG A 13 -3.82 -15.69 13.66
N LEU A 14 -4.60 -15.72 12.58
CA LEU A 14 -5.99 -16.18 12.56
C LEU A 14 -6.13 -17.62 12.03
N GLY A 15 -5.01 -18.39 12.07
CA GLY A 15 -5.00 -19.79 11.65
C GLY A 15 -4.87 -19.99 10.13
N HIS A 16 -4.24 -19.06 9.41
CA HIS A 16 -4.09 -19.11 7.94
C HIS A 16 -5.43 -19.25 7.22
N ALA A 17 -6.46 -18.53 7.69
CA ALA A 17 -7.79 -18.59 7.12
C ALA A 17 -7.77 -18.11 5.66
N LEU A 18 -8.24 -18.96 4.76
CA LEU A 18 -8.42 -18.64 3.34
C LEU A 18 -9.89 -18.37 3.09
N PRO A 19 -10.31 -17.11 2.93
CA PRO A 19 -11.71 -16.80 2.66
C PRO A 19 -12.10 -17.32 1.28
N THR A 20 -13.29 -17.91 1.21
CA THR A 20 -13.83 -18.49 -0.03
C THR A 20 -14.65 -17.49 -0.84
N ASP A 21 -15.06 -16.40 -0.20
CA ASP A 21 -15.83 -15.33 -0.83
C ASP A 21 -15.48 -13.94 -0.24
N ALA A 22 -16.01 -12.90 -0.87
CA ALA A 22 -15.76 -11.52 -0.48
C ALA A 22 -16.33 -11.17 0.91
N GLY A 23 -17.42 -11.84 1.35
CA GLY A 23 -18.02 -11.62 2.66
C GLY A 23 -17.14 -12.17 3.79
N GLU A 24 -16.60 -13.36 3.61
CA GLU A 24 -15.62 -13.96 4.54
C GLU A 24 -14.33 -13.15 4.56
N ALA A 25 -13.82 -12.71 3.40
CA ALA A 25 -12.65 -11.84 3.31
C ALA A 25 -12.86 -10.54 4.11
N GLY A 26 -14.04 -9.91 3.98
CA GLY A 26 -14.40 -8.72 4.73
C GLY A 26 -14.44 -8.95 6.25
N LYS A 27 -14.97 -10.09 6.70
CA LYS A 27 -14.97 -10.46 8.13
C LYS A 27 -13.56 -10.64 8.66
N LEU A 28 -12.69 -11.36 7.95
CA LEU A 28 -11.30 -11.55 8.32
C LEU A 28 -10.55 -10.24 8.37
N MET A 29 -10.72 -9.38 7.37
CA MET A 29 -10.13 -8.05 7.34
C MET A 29 -10.50 -7.22 8.58
N ASN A 30 -11.77 -7.27 9.01
CA ASN A 30 -12.26 -6.55 10.20
C ASN A 30 -11.78 -7.16 11.52
N THR A 31 -11.35 -8.42 11.53
CA THR A 31 -10.80 -9.09 12.72
C THR A 31 -9.31 -8.79 12.91
N LEU A 32 -8.59 -8.49 11.83
CA LEU A 32 -7.18 -8.17 11.87
C LEU A 32 -6.98 -6.79 12.50
N LYS A 33 -6.34 -6.75 13.66
CA LYS A 33 -5.95 -5.47 14.27
C LYS A 33 -4.80 -4.87 13.47
N GLN A 34 -4.89 -3.57 13.18
CA GLN A 34 -3.85 -2.87 12.43
C GLN A 34 -2.47 -3.00 13.07
N GLU A 35 -2.40 -2.97 14.39
CA GLU A 35 -1.14 -3.10 15.15
C GLU A 35 -0.48 -4.47 14.95
N ASP A 36 -1.29 -5.55 14.91
CA ASP A 36 -0.80 -6.90 14.67
C ASP A 36 -0.24 -7.03 13.25
N GLY A 37 -0.97 -6.52 12.26
CA GLY A 37 -0.50 -6.51 10.87
C GLY A 37 0.77 -5.69 10.67
N LEU A 38 0.91 -4.53 11.32
CA LEU A 38 2.15 -3.74 11.28
C LEU A 38 3.31 -4.45 12.01
N THR A 39 3.03 -5.19 13.07
CA THR A 39 4.03 -6.02 13.76
C THR A 39 4.56 -7.11 12.82
N ASP A 40 3.67 -7.81 12.10
CA ASP A 40 4.06 -8.86 11.16
C ASP A 40 4.82 -8.31 9.94
N LEU A 41 4.44 -7.12 9.46
CA LEU A 41 5.18 -6.43 8.40
C LEU A 41 6.56 -5.96 8.86
N ASN A 42 6.71 -5.50 10.09
CA ASN A 42 8.03 -5.19 10.65
C ASN A 42 8.91 -6.44 10.76
N ALA A 43 8.34 -7.57 11.17
CA ALA A 43 9.04 -8.86 11.18
C ALA A 43 9.42 -9.29 9.74
N THR A 44 8.55 -9.03 8.76
CA THR A 44 8.83 -9.29 7.34
C THR A 44 10.01 -8.45 6.83
N VAL A 45 10.08 -7.16 7.18
CA VAL A 45 11.24 -6.30 6.85
C VAL A 45 12.51 -6.83 7.52
N ALA A 46 12.44 -7.24 8.78
CA ALA A 46 13.58 -7.82 9.48
C ALA A 46 14.04 -9.13 8.82
N TYR A 47 13.11 -9.98 8.39
CA TYR A 47 13.42 -11.19 7.63
C TYR A 47 14.11 -10.87 6.30
N LEU A 48 13.58 -9.93 5.50
CA LEU A 48 14.21 -9.53 4.24
C LEU A 48 15.67 -9.13 4.41
N LYS A 49 16.01 -8.45 5.49
CA LYS A 49 17.39 -8.06 5.80
C LYS A 49 18.33 -9.25 6.08
N SER A 50 17.79 -10.42 6.38
CA SER A 50 18.56 -11.65 6.58
C SER A 50 18.72 -12.48 5.30
N VAL A 51 18.04 -12.11 4.21
CA VAL A 51 18.08 -12.83 2.93
C VAL A 51 19.30 -12.35 2.14
N PRO A 52 20.26 -13.24 1.79
CA PRO A 52 21.52 -12.84 1.16
C PRO A 52 21.37 -12.12 -0.19
N GLU A 53 20.29 -12.40 -0.92
CA GLU A 53 19.99 -11.80 -2.23
C GLU A 53 19.34 -10.41 -2.13
N VAL A 54 19.00 -9.95 -0.92
CA VAL A 54 18.32 -8.68 -0.68
C VAL A 54 19.32 -7.61 -0.25
N ASP A 55 19.30 -6.49 -0.94
CA ASP A 55 19.94 -5.27 -0.45
C ASP A 55 19.05 -4.61 0.62
N ALA A 56 19.42 -4.78 1.88
CA ALA A 56 18.69 -4.28 3.02
C ALA A 56 18.54 -2.74 3.06
N THR A 57 19.28 -2.01 2.24
CA THR A 57 19.20 -0.54 2.14
C THR A 57 18.16 -0.08 1.11
N ARG A 58 17.57 -1.00 0.33
CA ARG A 58 16.70 -0.73 -0.81
C ARG A 58 15.36 -1.47 -0.70
N ILE A 59 14.70 -1.36 0.45
CA ILE A 59 13.41 -2.00 0.71
C ILE A 59 12.27 -1.05 0.34
N GLY A 60 11.38 -1.48 -0.55
CA GLY A 60 10.14 -0.80 -0.91
C GLY A 60 8.91 -1.57 -0.45
N VAL A 61 7.78 -0.89 -0.38
CA VAL A 61 6.50 -1.52 -0.08
C VAL A 61 5.44 -1.09 -1.09
N THR A 62 4.66 -2.05 -1.55
CA THR A 62 3.43 -1.80 -2.32
C THR A 62 2.32 -2.71 -1.80
N GLY A 63 1.09 -2.30 -2.02
CA GLY A 63 -0.06 -3.09 -1.62
C GLY A 63 -1.35 -2.51 -2.18
N PHE A 64 -2.39 -3.32 -2.20
CA PHE A 64 -3.68 -3.05 -2.84
C PHE A 64 -4.79 -3.13 -1.79
N CYS A 65 -5.76 -2.21 -1.82
CA CYS A 65 -6.89 -2.22 -0.89
C CYS A 65 -6.42 -2.20 0.57
N MET A 66 -6.74 -3.19 1.38
CA MET A 66 -6.18 -3.36 2.73
C MET A 66 -4.65 -3.33 2.72
N GLY A 67 -4.01 -4.02 1.77
CA GLY A 67 -2.55 -3.99 1.59
C GLY A 67 -2.04 -2.58 1.25
N GLY A 68 -2.82 -1.78 0.52
CA GLY A 68 -2.52 -0.36 0.27
C GLY A 68 -2.54 0.48 1.55
N SER A 69 -3.47 0.19 2.47
CA SER A 69 -3.51 0.83 3.80
C SER A 69 -2.23 0.53 4.59
N TYR A 70 -1.80 -0.73 4.59
CA TYR A 70 -0.55 -1.13 5.23
C TYR A 70 0.68 -0.57 4.53
N ALA A 71 0.68 -0.49 3.19
CA ALA A 71 1.78 0.11 2.43
C ALA A 71 1.95 1.61 2.74
N LEU A 72 0.87 2.33 3.07
CA LEU A 72 0.94 3.72 3.53
C LEU A 72 1.41 3.80 4.98
N MET A 73 0.99 2.87 5.84
CA MET A 73 1.24 2.94 7.28
C MET A 73 2.62 2.40 7.69
N LEU A 74 3.15 1.39 6.99
CA LEU A 74 4.42 0.76 7.34
C LEU A 74 5.57 1.77 7.41
N PRO A 75 5.81 2.66 6.43
CA PRO A 75 6.88 3.65 6.52
C PRO A 75 6.64 4.74 7.59
N CYS A 76 5.45 4.80 8.19
CA CYS A 76 5.19 5.67 9.33
C CYS A 76 5.70 5.07 10.65
N VAL A 77 5.99 3.77 10.69
CA VAL A 77 6.46 3.04 11.87
C VAL A 77 7.80 2.33 11.64
N ASN A 78 8.28 2.30 10.40
CA ASN A 78 9.54 1.65 10.03
C ASN A 78 10.31 2.50 9.02
N SER A 79 11.42 3.09 9.45
CA SER A 79 12.27 3.96 8.63
C SER A 79 13.21 3.20 7.67
N GLU A 80 13.21 1.87 7.71
CA GLU A 80 13.99 1.04 6.78
C GLU A 80 13.31 0.92 5.41
N VAL A 81 12.01 1.20 5.32
CA VAL A 81 11.30 1.32 4.05
C VAL A 81 11.71 2.63 3.36
N LYS A 82 12.16 2.53 2.11
CA LYS A 82 12.73 3.64 1.33
C LYS A 82 11.81 4.19 0.24
N ALA A 83 10.77 3.45 -0.12
CA ALA A 83 9.75 3.86 -1.08
C ALA A 83 8.42 3.14 -0.80
N ALA A 84 7.30 3.84 -0.92
CA ALA A 84 5.98 3.26 -0.72
C ALA A 84 5.04 3.57 -1.89
N VAL A 85 4.35 2.55 -2.39
CA VAL A 85 3.35 2.69 -3.46
C VAL A 85 2.02 2.05 -3.05
N PRO A 86 1.21 2.74 -2.24
CA PRO A 86 -0.12 2.29 -1.87
C PRO A 86 -1.12 2.47 -3.01
N PHE A 87 -1.86 1.41 -3.36
CA PHE A 87 -2.99 1.43 -4.27
C PHE A 87 -4.29 1.47 -3.48
N TYR A 88 -5.08 2.51 -3.67
CA TYR A 88 -6.42 2.68 -3.09
C TYR A 88 -6.55 2.18 -1.65
N GLY A 89 -5.53 2.47 -0.84
CA GLY A 89 -5.51 2.13 0.57
C GLY A 89 -6.16 3.20 1.45
N GLN A 90 -6.66 2.78 2.61
CA GLN A 90 -7.25 3.70 3.56
C GLN A 90 -6.23 4.73 4.07
N VAL A 91 -6.64 5.98 4.08
CA VAL A 91 -5.84 7.09 4.62
C VAL A 91 -6.13 7.23 6.12
N PRO A 92 -5.12 7.33 6.98
CA PRO A 92 -5.35 7.45 8.42
C PRO A 92 -6.16 8.69 8.77
N ASN A 93 -7.07 8.54 9.73
CA ASN A 93 -7.84 9.62 10.31
C ASN A 93 -7.90 9.42 11.83
N PRO A 94 -7.26 10.30 12.65
CA PRO A 94 -6.56 11.52 12.21
C PRO A 94 -5.27 11.26 11.42
N ASP A 95 -4.76 12.32 10.75
CA ASP A 95 -3.58 12.29 9.86
C ASP A 95 -2.23 12.18 10.58
N ILE A 96 -2.23 12.11 11.91
CA ILE A 96 -1.03 12.12 12.77
C ILE A 96 0.06 11.13 12.34
N PRO A 97 -0.25 9.87 11.93
CA PRO A 97 0.79 8.94 11.49
C PRO A 97 1.65 9.45 10.33
N ILE A 98 1.08 10.26 9.42
CA ILE A 98 1.80 10.81 8.26
C ILE A 98 2.96 11.71 8.68
N GLN A 99 2.91 12.32 9.87
CA GLN A 99 4.04 13.08 10.43
C GLN A 99 5.33 12.23 10.51
N LYS A 100 5.19 10.92 10.74
CA LYS A 100 6.32 9.98 10.87
C LYS A 100 6.70 9.29 9.57
N LEU A 101 6.04 9.60 8.45
CA LEU A 101 6.35 9.01 7.16
C LEU A 101 7.84 9.18 6.84
N ALA A 102 8.56 8.07 6.66
CA ALA A 102 10.02 8.04 6.57
C ALA A 102 10.57 8.00 5.14
N CYS A 103 9.71 7.83 4.13
CA CYS A 103 10.12 7.72 2.74
C CYS A 103 9.14 8.43 1.80
N PRO A 104 9.54 8.67 0.53
CA PRO A 104 8.62 9.13 -0.50
C PRO A 104 7.47 8.15 -0.73
N VAL A 105 6.29 8.69 -1.05
CA VAL A 105 5.09 7.90 -1.35
C VAL A 105 4.50 8.28 -2.71
N LEU A 106 4.13 7.27 -3.51
CA LEU A 106 3.29 7.41 -4.69
C LEU A 106 1.93 6.78 -4.41
N TYR A 107 0.93 7.58 -4.10
CA TYR A 107 -0.43 7.10 -3.80
C TYR A 107 -1.28 7.04 -5.07
N LEU A 108 -1.79 5.85 -5.38
CA LEU A 108 -2.55 5.57 -6.61
C LEU A 108 -4.04 5.38 -6.27
N TYR A 109 -4.91 6.18 -6.88
CA TYR A 109 -6.30 6.33 -6.50
C TYR A 109 -7.24 6.37 -7.70
N GLY A 110 -8.35 5.63 -7.64
CA GLY A 110 -9.44 5.70 -8.60
C GLY A 110 -10.48 6.76 -8.20
N GLU A 111 -10.87 7.65 -9.09
CA GLU A 111 -11.76 8.78 -8.77
C GLU A 111 -13.17 8.32 -8.38
N ASP A 112 -13.64 7.19 -8.94
CA ASP A 112 -14.95 6.58 -8.67
C ASP A 112 -14.88 5.52 -7.55
N ASP A 113 -13.88 5.59 -6.70
CA ASP A 113 -13.73 4.67 -5.56
C ASP A 113 -14.84 4.93 -4.53
N GLY A 114 -15.66 3.91 -4.29
CA GLY A 114 -16.76 3.99 -3.33
C GLY A 114 -16.36 3.78 -1.87
N TRP A 115 -15.12 3.36 -1.61
CA TRP A 115 -14.60 3.13 -0.25
C TRP A 115 -13.61 4.22 0.17
N ILE A 116 -12.61 4.51 -0.66
CA ILE A 116 -11.67 5.62 -0.45
C ILE A 116 -12.25 6.86 -1.10
N THR A 117 -12.62 7.84 -0.32
CA THR A 117 -13.29 9.03 -0.82
C THR A 117 -12.30 10.09 -1.31
N LYS A 118 -12.77 11.00 -2.15
CA LYS A 118 -12.00 12.17 -2.55
C LYS A 118 -11.54 13.02 -1.35
N ALA A 119 -12.36 13.07 -0.29
CA ALA A 119 -12.01 13.75 0.96
C ALA A 119 -10.84 13.07 1.67
N ASP A 120 -10.76 11.74 1.65
CA ASP A 120 -9.62 11.01 2.21
C ASP A 120 -8.32 11.33 1.49
N VAL A 121 -8.37 11.37 0.16
CA VAL A 121 -7.22 11.70 -0.67
C VAL A 121 -6.79 13.17 -0.47
N GLN A 122 -7.74 14.09 -0.35
CA GLN A 122 -7.46 15.50 -0.03
C GLN A 122 -6.83 15.64 1.36
N ARG A 123 -7.27 14.83 2.34
CA ARG A 123 -6.66 14.76 3.68
C ARG A 123 -5.22 14.29 3.59
N LEU A 124 -4.92 13.25 2.79
CA LEU A 124 -3.54 12.80 2.57
C LEU A 124 -2.68 13.90 1.94
N ALA A 125 -3.18 14.56 0.90
CA ALA A 125 -2.46 15.67 0.24
C ALA A 125 -2.15 16.81 1.23
N ALA A 126 -3.13 17.18 2.05
CA ALA A 126 -2.97 18.20 3.09
C ALA A 126 -1.95 17.77 4.15
N ALA A 127 -1.98 16.49 4.57
CA ALA A 127 -1.05 15.95 5.56
C ALA A 127 0.39 15.90 5.02
N LEU A 128 0.60 15.45 3.79
CA LEU A 128 1.92 15.45 3.14
C LEU A 128 2.50 16.87 3.13
N LYS A 129 1.70 17.85 2.73
CA LYS A 129 2.12 19.27 2.76
C LYS A 129 2.37 19.79 4.16
N LYS A 130 1.46 19.52 5.12
CA LYS A 130 1.55 19.97 6.51
C LYS A 130 2.81 19.50 7.22
N TYR A 131 3.21 18.26 6.94
CA TYR A 131 4.35 17.61 7.60
C TYR A 131 5.63 17.59 6.74
N ASP A 132 5.63 18.34 5.62
CA ASP A 132 6.76 18.41 4.68
C ASP A 132 7.25 17.02 4.25
N LYS A 133 6.32 16.17 3.79
CA LYS A 133 6.60 14.81 3.32
C LYS A 133 6.61 14.72 1.81
N ALA A 134 7.63 14.05 1.27
CA ALA A 134 7.69 13.78 -0.15
C ALA A 134 6.58 12.79 -0.57
N GLY A 135 5.72 13.22 -1.48
CA GLY A 135 4.65 12.37 -1.97
C GLY A 135 3.98 12.89 -3.23
N GLU A 136 3.56 11.96 -4.06
CA GLU A 136 2.77 12.18 -5.27
C GLU A 136 1.45 11.42 -5.12
N ILE A 137 0.35 12.04 -5.54
CA ILE A 137 -0.97 11.41 -5.62
C ILE A 137 -1.37 11.39 -7.09
N LYS A 138 -1.56 10.21 -7.64
CA LYS A 138 -2.08 10.01 -9.00
C LYS A 138 -3.52 9.54 -8.94
N THR A 139 -4.39 10.32 -9.52
CA THR A 139 -5.83 10.03 -9.67
C THR A 139 -6.11 9.48 -11.05
N TYR A 140 -7.00 8.49 -11.14
CA TYR A 140 -7.48 7.87 -12.37
C TYR A 140 -8.98 8.12 -12.54
N PRO A 141 -9.39 9.03 -13.44
CA PRO A 141 -10.80 9.28 -13.71
C PRO A 141 -11.53 8.02 -14.21
N GLY A 142 -12.77 7.80 -13.75
CA GLY A 142 -13.56 6.64 -14.13
C GLY A 142 -13.10 5.30 -13.58
N ALA A 143 -12.08 5.30 -12.73
CA ALA A 143 -11.58 4.07 -12.09
C ALA A 143 -12.22 3.89 -10.71
N PRO A 144 -12.88 2.74 -10.46
CA PRO A 144 -13.45 2.38 -9.16
C PRO A 144 -12.39 1.83 -8.22
N HIS A 145 -12.80 1.49 -6.99
CA HIS A 145 -11.99 0.68 -6.08
C HIS A 145 -11.53 -0.61 -6.76
N ALA A 146 -10.31 -1.05 -6.47
CA ALA A 146 -9.70 -2.25 -7.07
C ALA A 146 -9.53 -2.21 -8.61
N PHE A 147 -9.39 -1.04 -9.21
CA PHE A 147 -9.24 -0.87 -10.66
C PHE A 147 -8.05 -1.65 -11.28
N PHE A 148 -7.12 -2.09 -10.46
CA PHE A 148 -5.95 -2.88 -10.87
C PHE A 148 -6.23 -4.40 -10.93
N ARG A 149 -7.38 -4.88 -10.42
CA ARG A 149 -7.73 -6.30 -10.33
C ARG A 149 -8.23 -6.84 -11.67
N ASP A 150 -7.35 -7.47 -12.44
CA ASP A 150 -7.63 -8.00 -13.80
C ASP A 150 -8.53 -9.24 -13.81
N THR A 151 -8.70 -9.90 -12.66
CA THR A 151 -9.62 -11.04 -12.51
C THR A 151 -11.09 -10.64 -12.37
N ASP A 152 -11.40 -9.35 -12.28
CA ASP A 152 -12.76 -8.85 -12.18
C ASP A 152 -13.02 -7.72 -13.20
N PRO A 153 -13.65 -8.04 -14.35
CA PRO A 153 -13.90 -7.07 -15.41
C PRO A 153 -14.80 -5.90 -14.98
N SER A 154 -15.59 -6.05 -13.92
CA SER A 154 -16.48 -4.97 -13.44
C SER A 154 -15.72 -3.78 -12.89
N VAL A 155 -14.58 -4.02 -12.25
CA VAL A 155 -13.72 -3.01 -11.64
C VAL A 155 -12.44 -2.73 -12.41
N PHE A 156 -11.96 -3.67 -13.21
CA PHE A 156 -10.71 -3.55 -13.95
C PHE A 156 -10.73 -2.39 -14.97
N ARG A 157 -9.69 -1.56 -14.93
CA ARG A 157 -9.49 -0.47 -15.90
C ARG A 157 -8.10 -0.62 -16.51
N PRO A 158 -8.00 -1.27 -17.70
CA PRO A 158 -6.72 -1.66 -18.31
C PRO A 158 -5.71 -0.52 -18.46
N ASP A 159 -6.17 0.63 -18.95
CA ASP A 159 -5.29 1.78 -19.18
C ASP A 159 -4.79 2.39 -17.88
N ALA A 160 -5.68 2.52 -16.87
CA ALA A 160 -5.32 2.98 -15.53
C ALA A 160 -4.33 2.00 -14.86
N ALA A 161 -4.59 0.70 -14.95
CA ALA A 161 -3.72 -0.34 -14.40
C ALA A 161 -2.34 -0.34 -15.06
N LYS A 162 -2.28 -0.21 -16.38
CA LYS A 162 -1.02 -0.13 -17.14
C LYS A 162 -0.20 1.10 -16.75
N ASP A 163 -0.81 2.28 -16.67
CA ASP A 163 -0.13 3.52 -16.25
C ASP A 163 0.31 3.42 -14.79
N ALA A 164 -0.55 2.93 -13.90
CA ALA A 164 -0.24 2.75 -12.48
C ALA A 164 0.97 1.84 -12.27
N TRP A 165 1.04 0.73 -13.01
CA TRP A 165 2.17 -0.19 -12.94
C TRP A 165 3.46 0.41 -13.51
N ALA A 166 3.37 1.12 -14.63
CA ALA A 166 4.52 1.83 -15.20
C ALA A 166 5.08 2.87 -14.21
N ARG A 167 4.21 3.64 -13.54
CA ARG A 167 4.60 4.60 -12.49
C ARG A 167 5.22 3.91 -11.28
N THR A 168 4.64 2.81 -10.83
CA THR A 168 5.18 2.01 -9.72
C THR A 168 6.62 1.58 -10.00
N LYS A 169 6.87 1.03 -11.19
CA LYS A 169 8.21 0.62 -11.59
C LYS A 169 9.19 1.78 -11.67
N ALA A 170 8.76 2.89 -12.27
CA ALA A 170 9.60 4.09 -12.37
C ALA A 170 9.92 4.66 -10.98
N PHE A 171 8.94 4.70 -10.08
CA PHE A 171 9.09 5.18 -8.72
C PHE A 171 10.07 4.31 -7.91
N PHE A 172 9.90 2.99 -7.97
CA PHE A 172 10.84 2.09 -7.30
C PHE A 172 12.24 2.17 -7.90
N LYS A 173 12.37 2.27 -9.23
CA LYS A 173 13.67 2.47 -9.86
C LYS A 173 14.35 3.78 -9.41
N GLN A 174 13.58 4.85 -9.24
CA GLN A 174 14.10 6.14 -8.79
C GLN A 174 14.60 6.11 -7.34
N HIS A 175 13.91 5.38 -6.46
CA HIS A 175 14.16 5.44 -5.02
C HIS A 175 14.86 4.21 -4.45
N LEU A 176 14.89 3.11 -5.19
CA LEU A 176 15.56 1.88 -4.77
C LEU A 176 16.76 1.50 -5.67
N GLY A 177 16.84 2.06 -6.87
CA GLY A 177 17.93 1.78 -7.82
C GLY A 177 17.61 0.64 -8.77
#